data_eb3879653a2948f493255a424569b70b
#
_entry.id   eb3879653a2948f493255a424569b70b
#
_cell.length_a   1.000
_cell.length_b   1.000
_cell.length_c   1.000
_cell.angle_alpha   90.00
_cell.angle_beta   90.00
_cell.angle_gamma   90.00
#
_symmetry.space_group_name_H-M   'P 1'
#
loop_
_entity.id
_entity.type
_entity.pdbx_description
1 polymer ?
#
loop_
_entity_poly.entity_id
_entity_poly.type
_entity_poly.pdbx_seq_one_letter_code
_entity_poly.pdbx_strand_id
1 'polypeptide(L)'
;MSYDKDNIFAKIIRGEIPCDKIYEDDFVLSFKDIRPQAPSHALIIPKGNYLDINDFSLNASDNEIIGFNRAIAKVADMLGISEKSGGNGYRVIALSLIHI
;
A
#
# COMPACT_ATOMS: atom_id res chain seq x y z
N MET A 1 19.38 -8.87 2.55
CA MET A 1 18.41 -8.71 3.64
C MET A 1 17.18 -9.54 3.31
N SER A 2 16.70 -10.35 4.25
CA SER A 2 15.54 -11.20 4.03
C SER A 2 14.28 -10.53 4.58
N TYR A 3 13.14 -10.95 4.04
CA TYR A 3 11.84 -10.47 4.49
C TYR A 3 11.52 -11.04 5.88
N ASP A 4 11.22 -10.16 6.83
CA ASP A 4 10.81 -10.54 8.17
C ASP A 4 9.30 -10.79 8.19
N LYS A 5 8.90 -12.04 8.37
CA LYS A 5 7.48 -12.43 8.40
C LYS A 5 6.74 -11.91 9.62
N ASP A 6 7.45 -11.39 10.60
CA ASP A 6 6.86 -10.82 11.82
C ASP A 6 6.83 -9.30 11.80
N ASN A 7 7.09 -8.66 10.62
CA ASN A 7 6.96 -7.23 10.50
C ASN A 7 5.49 -6.82 10.63
N ILE A 8 5.27 -5.56 10.99
CA ILE A 8 3.92 -5.06 11.29
C ILE A 8 2.95 -5.20 10.11
N PHE A 9 3.42 -5.02 8.87
CA PHE A 9 2.56 -5.12 7.70
C PHE A 9 2.15 -6.56 7.42
N ALA A 10 3.06 -7.51 7.60
CA ALA A 10 2.72 -8.93 7.48
C ALA A 10 1.65 -9.32 8.51
N LYS A 11 1.75 -8.81 9.72
CA LYS A 11 0.76 -9.05 10.77
C LYS A 11 -0.60 -8.44 10.43
N ILE A 12 -0.61 -7.25 9.83
CA ILE A 12 -1.86 -6.62 9.38
C ILE A 12 -2.50 -7.44 8.27
N ILE A 13 -1.72 -7.92 7.29
CA ILE A 13 -2.22 -8.75 6.20
C ILE A 13 -2.85 -10.04 6.74
N ARG A 14 -2.24 -10.67 7.75
CA ARG A 14 -2.77 -11.89 8.36
C ARG A 14 -3.96 -11.64 9.29
N GLY A 15 -4.32 -10.38 9.54
CA GLY A 15 -5.40 -10.04 10.45
C GLY A 15 -5.03 -10.07 11.92
N GLU A 16 -3.76 -10.19 12.26
CA GLU A 16 -3.30 -10.21 13.66
C GLU A 16 -3.30 -8.83 14.29
N ILE A 17 -3.15 -7.78 13.47
CA ILE A 17 -3.21 -6.39 13.91
C ILE A 17 -4.36 -5.71 13.15
N PRO A 18 -5.32 -5.08 13.84
CA PRO A 18 -6.42 -4.40 13.16
C PRO A 18 -5.93 -3.16 12.40
N CYS A 19 -6.61 -2.84 11.32
CA CYS A 19 -6.35 -1.63 10.55
C CYS A 19 -7.67 -1.02 10.07
N ASP A 20 -7.64 0.27 9.74
CA ASP A 20 -8.79 0.97 9.15
C ASP A 20 -8.72 0.79 7.63
N LYS A 21 -9.29 -0.30 7.15
CA LYS A 21 -9.19 -0.73 5.76
C LYS A 21 -9.91 0.23 4.83
N ILE A 22 -9.23 0.58 3.71
CA ILE A 22 -9.82 1.37 2.64
C ILE A 22 -10.16 0.47 1.45
N TYR A 23 -9.25 -0.43 1.07
CA TYR A 23 -9.39 -1.25 -0.11
C TYR A 23 -8.57 -2.53 0.04
N GLU A 24 -9.06 -3.62 -0.51
CA GLU A 24 -8.34 -4.89 -0.51
C GLU A 24 -8.73 -5.71 -1.73
N ASP A 25 -7.73 -6.34 -2.35
CA ASP A 25 -7.96 -7.36 -3.38
C ASP A 25 -6.92 -8.48 -3.21
N ASP A 26 -6.78 -9.34 -4.23
CA ASP A 26 -5.85 -10.47 -4.16
C ASP A 26 -4.38 -10.06 -4.06
N PHE A 27 -4.05 -8.85 -4.45
CA PHE A 27 -2.66 -8.39 -4.57
C PHE A 27 -2.26 -7.36 -3.54
N VAL A 28 -3.18 -6.58 -3.01
CA VAL A 28 -2.87 -5.44 -2.13
C VAL A 28 -3.85 -5.33 -0.98
N LEU A 29 -3.37 -4.65 0.07
CA LEU A 29 -4.21 -4.16 1.17
C LEU A 29 -3.91 -2.67 1.35
N SER A 30 -4.94 -1.85 1.43
CA SER A 30 -4.81 -0.42 1.71
C SER A 30 -5.59 -0.04 2.95
N PHE A 31 -4.99 0.80 3.78
CA PHE A 31 -5.58 1.24 5.04
C PHE A 31 -5.08 2.63 5.40
N LYS A 32 -5.81 3.31 6.30
CA LYS A 32 -5.41 4.63 6.76
C LYS A 32 -4.19 4.52 7.67
N ASP A 33 -3.25 5.45 7.52
CA ASP A 33 -2.10 5.54 8.42
C ASP A 33 -2.60 6.00 9.79
N ILE A 34 -2.16 5.33 10.85
CA ILE A 34 -2.50 5.69 12.22
C ILE A 34 -1.77 6.96 12.68
N ARG A 35 -0.72 7.35 11.96
CA ARG A 35 0.03 8.58 12.22
C ARG A 35 0.14 9.38 10.92
N PRO A 36 -0.99 9.93 10.42
CA PRO A 36 -0.99 10.60 9.13
C PRO A 36 -0.15 11.88 9.16
N GLN A 37 0.61 12.07 8.08
CA GLN A 37 1.41 13.27 7.87
C GLN A 37 0.76 14.22 6.87
N ALA A 38 -0.45 13.92 6.45
CA ALA A 38 -1.26 14.71 5.54
C ALA A 38 -2.73 14.43 5.84
N PRO A 39 -3.66 15.33 5.45
CA PRO A 39 -5.09 15.13 5.69
C PRO A 39 -5.64 13.83 5.11
N SER A 40 -5.10 13.40 3.97
CA SER A 40 -5.44 12.12 3.36
C SER A 40 -4.16 11.30 3.22
N HIS A 41 -3.90 10.45 4.18
CA HIS A 41 -2.68 9.64 4.21
C HIS A 41 -3.07 8.17 4.30
N ALA A 42 -2.93 7.44 3.20
CA ALA A 42 -3.21 6.02 3.13
C ALA A 42 -1.94 5.24 2.81
N LEU A 43 -1.85 4.03 3.33
CA LEU A 43 -0.80 3.09 3.00
C LEU A 43 -1.37 2.05 2.03
N ILE A 44 -0.56 1.64 1.07
CA ILE A 44 -0.89 0.55 0.16
C ILE A 44 0.27 -0.43 0.22
N ILE A 45 -0.03 -1.67 0.61
CA ILE A 45 1.00 -2.69 0.75
C ILE A 45 0.69 -3.89 -0.15
N PRO A 46 1.70 -4.47 -0.80
CA PRO A 46 1.50 -5.72 -1.52
C PRO A 46 1.35 -6.87 -0.53
N LYS A 47 0.52 -7.86 -0.87
CA LYS A 47 0.34 -9.03 -0.01
C LYS A 47 1.51 -10.00 -0.07
N GLY A 48 2.36 -9.90 -1.12
CA GLY A 48 3.58 -10.69 -1.22
C GLY A 48 4.67 -10.19 -0.29
N ASN A 49 5.72 -10.98 -0.13
CA ASN A 49 6.82 -10.71 0.78
C ASN A 49 7.93 -9.91 0.08
N TYR A 50 7.73 -8.62 -0.07
CA TYR A 50 8.69 -7.72 -0.73
C TYR A 50 9.20 -6.67 0.26
N LEU A 51 10.51 -6.36 0.17
CA LEU A 51 11.19 -5.43 1.09
C LEU A 51 10.95 -3.97 0.74
N ASP A 52 10.91 -3.65 -0.56
CA ASP A 52 10.80 -2.28 -1.04
C ASP A 52 10.30 -2.28 -2.49
N ILE A 53 10.22 -1.09 -3.08
CA ILE A 53 9.79 -0.95 -4.47
C ILE A 53 10.76 -1.63 -5.45
N ASN A 54 12.04 -1.64 -5.13
CA ASN A 54 13.06 -2.28 -5.97
C ASN A 54 12.84 -3.80 -6.02
N ASP A 55 12.69 -4.41 -4.85
CA ASP A 55 12.41 -5.84 -4.72
C ASP A 55 11.10 -6.20 -5.43
N PHE A 56 10.05 -5.43 -5.18
CA PHE A 56 8.74 -5.64 -5.79
C PHE A 56 8.82 -5.52 -7.32
N SER A 57 9.47 -4.47 -7.82
CA SER A 57 9.54 -4.21 -9.27
C SER A 57 10.34 -5.27 -10.02
N LEU A 58 11.37 -5.84 -9.39
CA LEU A 58 12.22 -6.84 -10.02
C LEU A 58 11.66 -8.25 -9.91
N ASN A 59 10.97 -8.58 -8.83
CA ASN A 59 10.66 -9.96 -8.48
C ASN A 59 9.17 -10.31 -8.45
N ALA A 60 8.28 -9.32 -8.42
CA ALA A 60 6.85 -9.59 -8.42
C ALA A 60 6.37 -10.04 -9.81
N SER A 61 5.29 -10.79 -9.84
CA SER A 61 4.67 -11.19 -11.11
C SER A 61 4.05 -9.99 -11.82
N ASP A 62 3.83 -10.12 -13.13
CA ASP A 62 3.18 -9.07 -13.91
C ASP A 62 1.81 -8.70 -13.32
N ASN A 63 1.03 -9.69 -12.93
CA ASN A 63 -0.29 -9.46 -12.35
C ASN A 63 -0.22 -8.72 -11.02
N GLU A 64 0.79 -9.00 -10.19
CA GLU A 64 0.99 -8.29 -8.94
C GLU A 64 1.36 -6.83 -9.19
N ILE A 65 2.23 -6.57 -10.15
CA ILE A 65 2.65 -5.20 -10.50
C ILE A 65 1.47 -4.41 -11.05
N ILE A 66 0.70 -4.98 -11.97
CA ILE A 66 -0.48 -4.35 -12.56
C ILE A 66 -1.52 -4.07 -11.47
N GLY A 67 -1.80 -5.07 -10.65
CA GLY A 67 -2.79 -4.95 -9.57
C GLY A 67 -2.41 -3.88 -8.56
N PHE A 68 -1.15 -3.82 -8.17
CA PHE A 68 -0.66 -2.81 -7.24
C PHE A 68 -0.79 -1.41 -7.84
N ASN A 69 -0.37 -1.24 -9.08
CA ASN A 69 -0.43 0.08 -9.72
C ASN A 69 -1.86 0.57 -9.90
N ARG A 70 -2.77 -0.30 -10.29
CA ARG A 70 -4.19 0.05 -10.42
C ARG A 70 -4.84 0.35 -9.08
N ALA A 71 -4.40 -0.32 -8.02
CA ALA A 71 -4.89 -0.07 -6.67
C ALA A 71 -4.58 1.36 -6.21
N ILE A 72 -3.45 1.92 -6.60
CA ILE A 72 -3.10 3.30 -6.27
C ILE A 72 -4.18 4.25 -6.80
N ALA A 73 -4.58 4.08 -8.06
CA ALA A 73 -5.62 4.91 -8.67
C ALA A 73 -6.98 4.70 -7.99
N LYS A 74 -7.33 3.46 -7.70
CA LYS A 74 -8.61 3.15 -7.03
C LYS A 74 -8.69 3.78 -5.65
N VAL A 75 -7.62 3.70 -4.87
CA VAL A 75 -7.57 4.28 -3.53
C VAL A 75 -7.64 5.81 -3.61
N ALA A 76 -6.92 6.42 -4.54
CA ALA A 76 -6.97 7.86 -4.74
C ALA A 76 -8.38 8.34 -5.07
N ASP A 77 -9.09 7.60 -5.93
CA ASP A 77 -10.48 7.91 -6.26
C ASP A 77 -11.41 7.76 -5.05
N MET A 78 -11.23 6.71 -4.27
CA MET A 78 -12.02 6.46 -3.06
C MET A 78 -11.81 7.53 -2.00
N LEU A 79 -10.60 8.07 -1.90
CA LEU A 79 -10.26 9.14 -0.97
C LEU A 79 -10.67 10.53 -1.48
N GLY A 80 -11.07 10.65 -2.73
CA GLY A 80 -11.46 11.93 -3.33
C GLY A 80 -10.30 12.88 -3.59
N ILE A 81 -9.07 12.37 -3.72
CA ILE A 81 -7.88 13.20 -3.90
C ILE A 81 -7.38 13.25 -5.33
N SER A 82 -7.88 12.39 -6.21
CA SER A 82 -7.55 12.46 -7.64
C SER A 82 -8.32 13.61 -8.30
N GLU A 83 -7.78 14.15 -9.39
CA GLU A 83 -8.47 15.20 -10.15
C GLU A 83 -9.86 14.74 -10.60
N LYS A 84 -9.95 13.50 -11.08
CA LYS A 84 -11.20 12.90 -11.55
C LYS A 84 -12.27 12.88 -10.46
N SER A 85 -11.89 12.68 -9.21
CA SER A 85 -12.81 12.61 -8.08
C SER A 85 -13.02 13.96 -7.39
N GLY A 86 -12.51 15.05 -7.97
CA GLY A 86 -12.68 16.40 -7.45
C GLY A 86 -11.56 16.90 -6.55
N GLY A 87 -10.48 16.14 -6.44
CA GLY A 87 -9.32 16.52 -5.63
C GLY A 87 -8.30 17.33 -6.43
N ASN A 88 -7.25 17.75 -5.73
CA ASN A 88 -6.17 18.56 -6.31
C ASN A 88 -4.94 17.76 -6.70
N GLY A 89 -5.06 16.44 -6.73
CA GLY A 89 -3.94 15.54 -7.00
C GLY A 89 -3.33 15.01 -5.70
N TYR A 90 -2.32 14.16 -5.85
CA TYR A 90 -1.72 13.48 -4.71
C TYR A 90 -0.29 13.11 -5.02
N ARG A 91 0.45 12.77 -3.97
CA ARG A 91 1.83 12.32 -4.05
C ARG A 91 1.93 10.86 -3.64
N VAL A 92 2.74 10.10 -4.36
CA VAL A 92 3.02 8.70 -4.03
C VAL A 92 4.47 8.60 -3.54
N ILE A 93 4.64 8.00 -2.37
CA ILE A 93 5.97 7.82 -1.77
C ILE A 93 6.14 6.32 -1.49
N ALA A 94 7.23 5.74 -1.99
CA ALA A 94 7.57 4.34 -1.72
C ALA A 94 8.54 4.28 -0.53
N LEU A 95 8.18 3.50 0.49
CA LEU A 95 8.98 3.34 1.69
C LEU A 95 9.52 1.90 1.76
N SER A 96 10.74 1.77 2.23
CA SER A 96 11.36 0.48 2.52
C SER A 96 10.94 0.01 3.91
N LEU A 97 10.85 -1.32 4.11
CA LEU A 97 10.55 -1.88 5.43
C LEU A 97 11.59 -1.53 6.49
N ILE A 98 12.82 -1.23 6.08
CA ILE A 98 13.87 -0.87 7.04
C ILE A 98 13.69 0.54 7.62
N HIS A 99 12.78 1.33 7.06
CA HIS A 99 12.49 2.69 7.54
C HIS A 99 11.18 2.76 8.32
N ILE A 100 10.62 1.62 8.69
CA ILE A 100 9.33 1.54 9.39
C ILE A 100 9.50 1.19 10.88
#